data_edf9d2e469e7288a79d3b3f70892d833
#
_entry.id   edf9d2e469e7288a79d3b3f70892d833
#
_cell.length_a   1.000
_cell.length_b   1.000
_cell.length_c   1.000
_cell.angle_alpha   90.00
_cell.angle_beta   90.00
_cell.angle_gamma   90.00
#
_symmetry.space_group_name_H-M   'P 1'
#
loop_
_entity.id
_entity.type
_entity.pdbx_description
1 polymer ?
#
loop_
_entity_poly.entity_id
_entity_poly.type
_entity_poly.pdbx_seq_one_letter_code
_entity_poly.pdbx_strand_id
1 'polypeptide(L)'
;MACSILSQEFYENDASRDFMRGYGLHSGRSTTPMTYALGGYGVDNPIPWGAQHREVMDNVYPYLAGLTVVAEDLPEEHNRVTLDPDLADSDGIPAPKITYRLGDNSRKMLKHGEERAKEVLMAAGAKKVLTKGDDDVWWRAGWHQMGTCRMGNDPKKSIVNSWGRSHDVKNLFIVDGSMFVTAGAVNPTSTIQALSLYIGDSIKNNIETLFD
;
A
#
# COMPACT_ATOMS: atom_id res chain seq x y z
N MET A 1 10.00 -20.76 -1.64
CA MET A 1 10.28 -19.57 -0.82
C MET A 1 10.71 -18.46 -1.78
N ALA A 2 10.00 -17.37 -1.85
CA ALA A 2 10.40 -16.23 -2.70
C ALA A 2 11.38 -15.38 -1.88
N CYS A 3 12.63 -15.35 -2.29
CA CYS A 3 13.60 -14.39 -1.75
C CYS A 3 13.40 -13.07 -2.50
N SER A 4 13.15 -11.99 -1.79
CA SER A 4 13.19 -10.63 -2.33
C SER A 4 14.36 -9.87 -1.72
N ILE A 5 15.00 -9.04 -2.52
CA ILE A 5 16.01 -8.10 -2.07
C ILE A 5 15.29 -6.78 -1.83
N LEU A 6 15.55 -6.19 -0.68
CA LEU A 6 15.00 -4.88 -0.30
C LEU A 6 16.13 -3.88 -0.22
N SER A 7 15.96 -2.71 -0.82
CA SER A 7 16.81 -1.55 -0.58
C SER A 7 16.01 -0.48 0.13
N GLN A 8 16.58 0.06 1.20
CA GLN A 8 16.03 1.17 1.98
C GLN A 8 16.85 2.46 1.79
N GLU A 9 17.65 2.55 0.73
CA GLU A 9 18.50 3.72 0.42
C GLU A 9 17.71 5.05 0.41
N PHE A 10 16.45 4.99 -0.02
CA PHE A 10 15.59 6.17 -0.14
C PHE A 10 14.49 6.22 0.93
N TYR A 11 14.66 5.47 2.02
CA TYR A 11 13.63 5.33 3.05
C TYR A 11 13.54 6.57 3.95
N GLU A 12 14.69 7.12 4.33
CA GLU A 12 14.75 8.27 5.23
C GLU A 12 14.31 9.55 4.53
N ASN A 13 13.77 10.49 5.32
CA ASN A 13 13.42 11.82 4.84
C ASN A 13 14.69 12.61 4.48
N ASP A 14 14.71 13.18 3.29
CA ASP A 14 15.87 13.93 2.77
C ASP A 14 15.40 15.28 2.23
N ALA A 15 15.91 16.36 2.84
CA ALA A 15 15.53 17.72 2.50
C ALA A 15 15.96 18.15 1.09
N SER A 16 16.87 17.43 0.44
CA SER A 16 17.26 17.69 -0.95
C SER A 16 16.23 17.21 -1.98
N ARG A 17 15.27 16.36 -1.56
CA ARG A 17 14.18 15.88 -2.40
C ARG A 17 12.98 16.82 -2.31
N ASP A 18 12.23 16.91 -3.38
CA ASP A 18 11.03 17.76 -3.47
C ASP A 18 9.76 17.07 -2.94
N PHE A 19 9.92 16.05 -2.09
CA PHE A 19 8.87 15.32 -1.41
C PHE A 19 9.27 14.95 0.02
N MET A 20 8.29 14.76 0.88
CA MET A 20 8.48 14.30 2.26
C MET A 20 8.36 12.78 2.33
N ARG A 21 9.03 12.17 3.33
CA ARG A 21 9.08 10.74 3.58
C ARG A 21 9.95 10.01 2.55
N GLY A 22 9.79 8.71 2.44
CA GLY A 22 10.64 7.89 1.61
C GLY A 22 9.95 6.64 1.07
N TYR A 23 10.73 5.82 0.41
CA TYR A 23 10.28 4.58 -0.20
C TYR A 23 11.36 3.51 -0.15
N GLY A 24 10.94 2.26 -0.24
CA GLY A 24 11.82 1.11 -0.47
C GLY A 24 11.75 0.62 -1.90
N LEU A 25 12.85 0.04 -2.38
CA LEU A 25 12.88 -0.71 -3.63
C LEU A 25 12.88 -2.21 -3.31
N HIS A 26 11.88 -2.90 -3.80
CA HIS A 26 11.68 -4.32 -3.57
C HIS A 26 11.91 -5.08 -4.88
N SER A 27 12.92 -5.96 -4.92
CA SER A 27 13.04 -6.89 -6.03
C SER A 27 11.99 -7.98 -5.89
N GLY A 28 11.35 -8.32 -6.99
CA GLY A 28 10.42 -9.43 -7.07
C GLY A 28 10.65 -10.26 -8.31
N ARG A 29 10.18 -11.49 -8.33
CA ARG A 29 9.93 -12.16 -9.60
C ARG A 29 8.90 -11.32 -10.35
N SER A 30 9.12 -11.14 -11.64
CA SER A 30 8.29 -10.27 -12.45
C SER A 30 6.81 -10.65 -12.37
N THR A 31 6.42 -11.80 -12.79
CA THR A 31 5.01 -12.23 -12.78
C THR A 31 4.90 -13.73 -12.99
N THR A 32 3.74 -14.31 -12.75
CA THR A 32 3.52 -15.72 -13.11
C THR A 32 3.41 -15.87 -14.62
N PRO A 33 3.73 -17.06 -15.19
CA PRO A 33 3.59 -17.27 -16.63
C PRO A 33 2.19 -16.94 -17.14
N MET A 34 1.16 -17.33 -16.41
CA MET A 34 -0.23 -17.08 -16.78
C MET A 34 -0.54 -15.58 -16.79
N THR A 35 -0.15 -14.87 -15.74
CA THR A 35 -0.39 -13.43 -15.65
C THR A 35 0.35 -12.68 -16.75
N TYR A 36 1.59 -13.08 -17.08
CA TYR A 36 2.34 -12.47 -18.16
C TYR A 36 1.71 -12.77 -19.51
N ALA A 37 1.34 -14.03 -19.77
CA ALA A 37 0.71 -14.45 -21.02
C ALA A 37 -0.62 -13.73 -21.30
N LEU A 38 -1.37 -13.35 -20.25
CA LEU A 38 -2.63 -12.63 -20.37
C LEU A 38 -2.49 -11.09 -20.35
N GLY A 39 -1.29 -10.55 -20.58
CA GLY A 39 -1.07 -9.11 -20.66
C GLY A 39 -0.39 -8.49 -19.45
N GLY A 40 -0.02 -9.28 -18.46
CA GLY A 40 0.75 -8.84 -17.29
C GLY A 40 0.01 -7.84 -16.37
N TYR A 41 0.69 -7.32 -15.37
CA TYR A 41 0.20 -6.20 -14.55
C TYR A 41 0.29 -4.87 -15.32
N GLY A 42 -0.37 -4.79 -16.50
CA GLY A 42 -0.54 -3.54 -17.24
C GLY A 42 0.78 -2.86 -17.66
N VAL A 43 1.75 -3.61 -18.10
CA VAL A 43 2.85 -3.03 -18.88
C VAL A 43 2.29 -2.58 -20.23
N ASP A 44 2.63 -1.37 -20.67
CA ASP A 44 2.21 -0.78 -21.95
C ASP A 44 2.74 -1.52 -23.19
N ASN A 45 2.94 -2.81 -23.07
CA ASN A 45 3.43 -3.66 -24.14
C ASN A 45 2.58 -4.93 -24.19
N PRO A 46 1.43 -4.87 -24.85
CA PRO A 46 0.57 -6.04 -24.97
C PRO A 46 1.35 -7.17 -25.65
N ILE A 47 1.33 -8.35 -25.05
CA ILE A 47 1.93 -9.52 -25.64
C ILE A 47 1.09 -9.91 -26.84
N PRO A 48 1.68 -10.01 -28.05
CA PRO A 48 0.92 -10.33 -29.24
C PRO A 48 0.31 -11.73 -29.16
N TRP A 49 -0.83 -11.93 -29.78
CA TRP A 49 -1.46 -13.25 -29.90
C TRP A 49 -0.89 -14.05 -31.09
N GLY A 50 -1.05 -15.38 -31.05
CA GLY A 50 -0.60 -16.28 -32.08
C GLY A 50 0.86 -16.69 -31.99
N ALA A 51 1.55 -16.89 -33.11
CA ALA A 51 2.93 -17.38 -33.15
C ALA A 51 3.91 -16.48 -32.38
N GLN A 52 3.73 -15.17 -32.46
CA GLN A 52 4.56 -14.20 -31.73
C GLN A 52 4.37 -14.27 -30.22
N HIS A 53 3.20 -14.70 -29.75
CA HIS A 53 2.95 -14.90 -28.32
C HIS A 53 3.92 -15.94 -27.74
N ARG A 54 4.05 -17.07 -28.42
CA ARG A 54 4.98 -18.13 -28.03
C ARG A 54 6.43 -17.66 -28.06
N GLU A 55 6.82 -16.92 -29.07
CA GLU A 55 8.17 -16.36 -29.18
C GLU A 55 8.50 -15.44 -27.98
N VAL A 56 7.57 -14.58 -27.58
CA VAL A 56 7.74 -13.70 -26.41
C VAL A 56 7.80 -14.51 -25.11
N MET A 57 6.96 -15.53 -24.97
CA MET A 57 6.99 -16.40 -23.77
C MET A 57 8.31 -17.18 -23.66
N ASP A 58 8.87 -17.64 -24.76
CA ASP A 58 10.11 -18.44 -24.75
C ASP A 58 11.36 -17.56 -24.60
N ASN A 59 11.38 -16.36 -25.20
CA ASN A 59 12.59 -15.54 -25.33
C ASN A 59 12.62 -14.29 -24.42
N VAL A 60 11.50 -13.88 -23.85
CA VAL A 60 11.44 -12.68 -22.97
C VAL A 60 11.08 -13.05 -21.55
N TYR A 61 10.01 -13.82 -21.36
CA TYR A 61 9.49 -14.14 -20.04
C TYR A 61 10.55 -14.72 -19.07
N PRO A 62 11.43 -15.65 -19.46
CA PRO A 62 12.43 -16.24 -18.54
C PRO A 62 13.46 -15.22 -18.02
N TYR A 63 13.62 -14.10 -18.70
CA TYR A 63 14.63 -13.07 -18.42
C TYR A 63 14.04 -11.82 -17.77
N LEU A 64 12.76 -11.86 -17.39
CA LEU A 64 12.13 -10.75 -16.71
C LEU A 64 12.58 -10.65 -15.26
N ALA A 65 12.97 -9.46 -14.85
CA ALA A 65 13.18 -9.07 -13.47
C ALA A 65 12.44 -7.75 -13.21
N GLY A 66 11.98 -7.56 -11.98
CA GLY A 66 11.22 -6.37 -11.62
C GLY A 66 11.70 -5.74 -10.32
N LEU A 67 11.54 -4.44 -10.24
CA LEU A 67 11.63 -3.67 -9.00
C LEU A 67 10.28 -3.00 -8.77
N THR A 68 9.80 -3.11 -7.54
CA THR A 68 8.60 -2.41 -7.07
C THR A 68 9.02 -1.27 -6.16
N VAL A 69 8.50 -0.09 -6.39
CA VAL A 69 8.62 1.04 -5.49
C VAL A 69 7.49 0.93 -4.47
N VAL A 70 7.84 0.79 -3.19
CA VAL A 70 6.90 0.82 -2.08
C VAL A 70 7.10 2.13 -1.37
N ALA A 71 6.20 3.08 -1.60
CA ALA A 71 6.28 4.45 -1.13
C ALA A 71 5.31 4.69 0.03
N GLU A 72 5.68 5.61 0.93
CA GLU A 72 4.79 6.06 1.99
C GLU A 72 3.76 7.04 1.42
N ASP A 73 2.49 6.75 1.62
CA ASP A 73 1.41 7.66 1.27
C ASP A 73 1.02 8.51 2.49
N LEU A 74 1.01 9.83 2.32
CA LEU A 74 0.64 10.73 3.41
C LEU A 74 -0.87 10.69 3.64
N PRO A 75 -1.32 10.78 4.91
CA PRO A 75 -2.74 10.89 5.22
C PRO A 75 -3.26 12.24 4.72
N GLU A 76 -4.29 12.18 3.88
CA GLU A 76 -4.97 13.36 3.35
C GLU A 76 -6.45 13.32 3.70
N GLU A 77 -7.01 14.44 4.16
CA GLU A 77 -8.37 14.51 4.70
C GLU A 77 -9.45 14.17 3.68
N HIS A 78 -9.20 14.39 2.39
CA HIS A 78 -10.13 14.01 1.33
C HIS A 78 -10.17 12.50 1.06
N ASN A 79 -9.13 11.74 1.45
CA ASN A 79 -9.09 10.29 1.37
C ASN A 79 -9.85 9.70 2.55
N ARG A 80 -11.07 9.23 2.29
CA ARG A 80 -11.98 8.80 3.36
C ARG A 80 -12.92 7.68 2.93
N VAL A 81 -13.44 6.99 3.92
CA VAL A 81 -14.59 6.09 3.76
C VAL A 81 -15.82 6.77 4.35
N THR A 82 -16.88 6.83 3.56
CA THR A 82 -18.19 7.35 3.97
C THR A 82 -19.27 6.31 3.71
N LEU A 83 -20.48 6.56 4.18
CA LEU A 83 -21.64 5.76 3.78
C LEU A 83 -22.15 6.25 2.43
N ASP A 84 -22.50 5.31 1.56
CA ASP A 84 -23.12 5.65 0.26
C ASP A 84 -24.58 6.02 0.49
N PRO A 85 -25.08 7.17 0.01
CA PRO A 85 -26.47 7.59 0.21
C PRO A 85 -27.48 6.79 -0.63
N ASP A 86 -27.01 6.19 -1.73
CA ASP A 86 -27.87 5.60 -2.76
C ASP A 86 -27.78 4.07 -2.80
N LEU A 87 -26.78 3.49 -2.16
CA LEU A 87 -26.51 2.05 -2.18
C LEU A 87 -26.59 1.45 -0.77
N ALA A 88 -27.44 0.47 -0.59
CA ALA A 88 -27.58 -0.29 0.65
C ALA A 88 -27.71 -1.79 0.34
N ASP A 89 -27.44 -2.62 1.35
CA ASP A 89 -27.71 -4.05 1.28
C ASP A 89 -29.21 -4.38 1.45
N SER A 90 -29.53 -5.69 1.49
CA SER A 90 -30.92 -6.18 1.65
C SER A 90 -31.55 -5.79 2.99
N ASP A 91 -30.74 -5.48 4.01
CA ASP A 91 -31.18 -5.10 5.35
C ASP A 91 -31.26 -3.57 5.53
N GLY A 92 -30.98 -2.81 4.47
CA GLY A 92 -30.97 -1.35 4.48
C GLY A 92 -29.72 -0.73 5.07
N ILE A 93 -28.63 -1.49 5.25
CA ILE A 93 -27.36 -0.98 5.75
C ILE A 93 -26.64 -0.31 4.59
N PRO A 94 -26.30 1.01 4.69
CA PRO A 94 -25.61 1.74 3.64
C PRO A 94 -24.23 1.12 3.31
N ALA A 95 -23.93 1.01 2.02
CA ALA A 95 -22.64 0.51 1.55
C ALA A 95 -21.50 1.48 1.88
N PRO A 96 -20.26 0.99 2.13
CA PRO A 96 -19.10 1.85 2.27
C PRO A 96 -18.74 2.47 0.92
N LYS A 97 -18.56 3.80 0.90
CA LYS A 97 -18.07 4.58 -0.25
C LYS A 97 -16.64 5.03 0.02
N ILE A 98 -15.72 4.51 -0.77
CA ILE A 98 -14.30 4.84 -0.67
C ILE A 98 -13.99 6.00 -1.61
N THR A 99 -13.52 7.10 -1.07
CA THR A 99 -12.97 8.23 -1.83
C THR A 99 -11.47 8.24 -1.63
N TYR A 100 -10.72 8.08 -2.72
CA TYR A 100 -9.27 8.08 -2.68
C TYR A 100 -8.69 8.78 -3.90
N ARG A 101 -7.69 9.61 -3.65
CA ARG A 101 -6.87 10.27 -4.67
C ARG A 101 -5.43 10.33 -4.20
N LEU A 102 -4.51 9.89 -5.05
CA LEU A 102 -3.08 9.98 -4.77
C LEU A 102 -2.65 11.46 -4.68
N GLY A 103 -1.97 11.81 -3.60
CA GLY A 103 -1.48 13.16 -3.35
C GLY A 103 -0.27 13.53 -4.19
N ASP A 104 0.01 14.82 -4.31
CA ASP A 104 1.14 15.33 -5.10
C ASP A 104 2.48 14.88 -4.53
N ASN A 105 2.60 14.81 -3.20
CA ASN A 105 3.79 14.28 -2.54
C ASN A 105 4.09 12.84 -2.97
N SER A 106 3.07 11.98 -2.95
CA SER A 106 3.20 10.58 -3.31
C SER A 106 3.49 10.41 -4.81
N ARG A 107 2.92 11.24 -5.68
CA ARG A 107 3.23 11.24 -7.13
C ARG A 107 4.71 11.58 -7.39
N LYS A 108 5.24 12.61 -6.75
CA LYS A 108 6.65 13.00 -6.87
C LYS A 108 7.57 11.89 -6.36
N MET A 109 7.24 11.31 -5.22
CA MET A 109 8.00 10.20 -4.63
C MET A 109 8.01 8.97 -5.53
N LEU A 110 6.87 8.57 -6.08
CA LEU A 110 6.76 7.44 -7.01
C LEU A 110 7.56 7.69 -8.28
N LYS A 111 7.49 8.88 -8.86
CA LYS A 111 8.28 9.24 -10.05
C LYS A 111 9.79 9.16 -9.79
N HIS A 112 10.24 9.72 -8.68
CA HIS A 112 11.65 9.60 -8.27
C HIS A 112 12.04 8.13 -8.08
N GLY A 113 11.21 7.34 -7.41
CA GLY A 113 11.45 5.92 -7.19
C GLY A 113 11.51 5.10 -8.49
N GLU A 114 10.67 5.42 -9.46
CA GLU A 114 10.69 4.80 -10.78
C GLU A 114 12.01 5.09 -11.52
N GLU A 115 12.48 6.34 -11.49
CA GLU A 115 13.76 6.73 -12.09
C GLU A 115 14.93 5.96 -11.45
N ARG A 116 14.97 5.88 -10.11
CA ARG A 116 16.01 5.12 -9.38
C ARG A 116 15.92 3.61 -9.66
N ALA A 117 14.71 3.05 -9.70
CA ALA A 117 14.52 1.64 -10.06
C ALA A 117 15.02 1.34 -11.49
N LYS A 118 14.77 2.24 -12.44
CA LYS A 118 15.28 2.13 -13.81
C LYS A 118 16.81 2.15 -13.84
N GLU A 119 17.45 3.05 -13.10
CA GLU A 119 18.93 3.12 -13.02
C GLU A 119 19.51 1.81 -12.47
N VAL A 120 18.94 1.27 -11.41
CA VAL A 120 19.37 -0.01 -10.82
C VAL A 120 19.25 -1.14 -11.83
N LEU A 121 18.12 -1.24 -12.52
CA LEU A 121 17.92 -2.29 -13.53
C LEU A 121 18.89 -2.15 -14.71
N MET A 122 19.12 -0.94 -15.18
CA MET A 122 20.09 -0.70 -16.25
C MET A 122 21.53 -1.01 -15.82
N ALA A 123 21.92 -0.64 -14.62
CA ALA A 123 23.22 -0.98 -14.03
C ALA A 123 23.39 -2.49 -13.86
N ALA A 124 22.30 -3.21 -13.58
CA ALA A 124 22.29 -4.67 -13.52
C ALA A 124 22.33 -5.36 -14.88
N GLY A 125 22.37 -4.61 -15.99
CA GLY A 125 22.50 -5.15 -17.34
C GLY A 125 21.17 -5.38 -18.07
N ALA A 126 20.09 -4.77 -17.63
CA ALA A 126 18.82 -4.83 -18.36
C ALA A 126 18.98 -4.21 -19.76
N LYS A 127 18.52 -4.92 -20.78
CA LYS A 127 18.52 -4.43 -22.18
C LYS A 127 17.39 -3.45 -22.46
N LYS A 128 16.29 -3.59 -21.73
CA LYS A 128 15.10 -2.73 -21.83
C LYS A 128 14.44 -2.68 -20.46
N VAL A 129 14.02 -1.51 -20.05
CA VAL A 129 13.17 -1.32 -18.88
C VAL A 129 11.79 -0.91 -19.34
N LEU A 130 10.79 -1.59 -18.82
CA LEU A 130 9.39 -1.26 -19.01
C LEU A 130 8.92 -0.63 -17.71
N THR A 131 8.39 0.56 -17.76
CA THR A 131 7.76 1.21 -16.64
C THR A 131 6.25 1.16 -16.83
N LYS A 132 5.55 1.15 -15.74
CA LYS A 132 4.12 1.33 -15.77
C LYS A 132 3.87 2.79 -15.41
N GLY A 133 3.75 3.64 -16.40
CA GLY A 133 3.63 5.07 -16.25
C GLY A 133 2.56 5.55 -15.26
N ASP A 134 2.35 6.84 -15.22
CA ASP A 134 1.49 7.59 -14.28
C ASP A 134 -0.01 7.20 -14.24
N ASP A 135 -0.39 6.14 -14.93
CA ASP A 135 -1.77 5.69 -14.93
C ASP A 135 -2.21 5.30 -13.51
N ASP A 136 -3.29 5.89 -13.06
CA ASP A 136 -3.94 5.76 -11.75
C ASP A 136 -4.28 4.32 -11.30
N VAL A 137 -3.74 3.31 -11.96
CA VAL A 137 -4.11 1.90 -11.76
C VAL A 137 -3.34 1.24 -10.61
N TRP A 138 -2.14 1.72 -10.28
CA TRP A 138 -1.27 1.07 -9.28
C TRP A 138 -1.74 1.24 -7.84
N TRP A 139 -2.32 2.36 -7.48
CA TRP A 139 -2.86 2.59 -6.16
C TRP A 139 -4.05 1.66 -5.84
N ARG A 140 -4.66 1.06 -6.85
CA ARG A 140 -5.74 0.08 -6.68
C ARG A 140 -5.26 -1.26 -6.10
N ALA A 141 -3.96 -1.49 -6.05
CA ALA A 141 -3.34 -2.68 -5.46
C ALA A 141 -2.97 -2.47 -4.00
N GLY A 142 -3.78 -1.73 -3.24
CA GLY A 142 -3.49 -1.35 -1.87
C GLY A 142 -3.66 -2.46 -0.86
N TRP A 143 -2.68 -3.36 -0.75
CA TRP A 143 -2.64 -4.35 0.33
C TRP A 143 -2.17 -3.77 1.68
N HIS A 144 -1.66 -2.54 1.68
CA HIS A 144 -1.15 -1.85 2.86
C HIS A 144 -1.99 -0.64 3.22
N GLN A 145 -3.30 -0.72 3.03
CA GLN A 145 -4.22 0.36 3.38
C GLN A 145 -4.30 0.53 4.89
N MET A 146 -4.16 1.77 5.35
CA MET A 146 -4.14 2.13 6.77
C MET A 146 -4.83 3.47 7.01
N GLY A 147 -5.14 3.77 8.29
CA GLY A 147 -5.48 5.11 8.74
C GLY A 147 -6.94 5.55 8.62
N THR A 148 -7.86 4.69 8.17
CA THR A 148 -9.29 5.07 8.04
C THR A 148 -9.99 5.27 9.38
N CYS A 149 -9.46 4.70 10.48
CA CYS A 149 -9.94 4.85 11.85
C CYS A 149 -8.80 5.26 12.78
N ARG A 150 -7.97 6.22 12.34
CA ARG A 150 -6.72 6.58 13.00
C ARG A 150 -6.87 6.84 14.49
N MET A 151 -5.86 6.42 15.26
CA MET A 151 -5.77 6.69 16.70
C MET A 151 -5.33 8.12 16.97
N GLY A 152 -5.65 8.61 18.17
CA GLY A 152 -5.20 9.91 18.66
C GLY A 152 -5.86 10.28 19.98
N ASN A 153 -5.39 11.39 20.58
CA ASN A 153 -5.88 11.88 21.87
C ASN A 153 -7.04 12.88 21.73
N ASP A 154 -7.27 13.39 20.52
CA ASP A 154 -8.33 14.37 20.26
C ASP A 154 -9.48 13.66 19.53
N PRO A 155 -10.66 13.49 20.15
CA PRO A 155 -11.81 12.84 19.55
C PRO A 155 -12.37 13.56 18.32
N LYS A 156 -12.00 14.84 18.11
CA LYS A 156 -12.38 15.58 16.90
C LYS A 156 -11.50 15.23 15.68
N LYS A 157 -10.34 14.57 15.91
CA LYS A 157 -9.33 14.29 14.90
C LYS A 157 -8.99 12.81 14.79
N SER A 158 -9.56 11.97 15.64
CA SER A 158 -9.29 10.53 15.73
C SER A 158 -10.55 9.75 16.05
N ILE A 159 -10.59 8.50 15.66
CA ILE A 159 -11.73 7.60 15.90
C ILE A 159 -11.50 6.79 17.18
N VAL A 160 -10.26 6.38 17.43
CA VAL A 160 -9.89 5.61 18.62
C VAL A 160 -8.77 6.30 19.38
N ASN A 161 -8.67 5.99 20.67
CA ASN A 161 -7.56 6.44 21.52
C ASN A 161 -6.30 5.56 21.31
N SER A 162 -5.25 5.78 22.11
CA SER A 162 -4.00 5.01 22.07
C SER A 162 -4.15 3.52 22.39
N TRP A 163 -5.29 3.11 22.91
CA TRP A 163 -5.66 1.73 23.23
C TRP A 163 -6.62 1.12 22.22
N GLY A 164 -6.79 1.72 21.05
CA GLY A 164 -7.71 1.25 20.05
C GLY A 164 -9.20 1.35 20.41
N ARG A 165 -9.53 1.97 21.55
CA ARG A 165 -10.91 2.15 22.02
C ARG A 165 -11.55 3.35 21.33
N SER A 166 -12.74 3.16 20.78
CA SER A 166 -13.52 4.24 20.19
C SER A 166 -13.80 5.36 21.20
N HIS A 167 -13.69 6.62 20.73
CA HIS A 167 -14.07 7.78 21.55
C HIS A 167 -15.58 7.86 21.77
N ASP A 168 -16.38 7.41 20.80
CA ASP A 168 -17.84 7.53 20.84
C ASP A 168 -18.53 6.29 21.41
N VAL A 169 -17.94 5.10 21.21
CA VAL A 169 -18.56 3.83 21.58
C VAL A 169 -17.63 3.09 22.54
N LYS A 170 -17.95 3.17 23.84
CA LYS A 170 -17.10 2.70 24.94
C LYS A 170 -16.71 1.22 24.90
N ASN A 171 -17.50 0.37 24.29
CA ASN A 171 -17.26 -1.08 24.18
C ASN A 171 -16.77 -1.51 22.77
N LEU A 172 -16.39 -0.57 21.91
CA LEU A 172 -15.84 -0.83 20.60
C LEU A 172 -14.33 -0.60 20.59
N PHE A 173 -13.59 -1.61 20.13
CA PHE A 173 -12.15 -1.54 19.94
C PHE A 173 -11.83 -1.82 18.47
N ILE A 174 -10.91 -1.05 17.90
CA ILE A 174 -10.38 -1.23 16.55
C ILE A 174 -8.89 -1.50 16.69
N VAL A 175 -8.45 -2.67 16.23
CA VAL A 175 -7.09 -3.17 16.46
C VAL A 175 -6.42 -3.68 15.20
N ASP A 176 -6.81 -3.14 14.07
CA ASP A 176 -6.27 -3.46 12.75
C ASP A 176 -5.48 -2.27 12.15
N GLY A 177 -5.07 -2.38 10.90
CA GLY A 177 -4.30 -1.33 10.21
C GLY A 177 -5.02 0.00 10.08
N SER A 178 -6.34 0.06 10.23
CA SER A 178 -7.10 1.31 10.12
C SER A 178 -6.79 2.32 11.23
N MET A 179 -6.30 1.85 12.39
CA MET A 179 -5.96 2.73 13.52
C MET A 179 -4.61 3.48 13.34
N PHE A 180 -3.80 3.13 12.36
CA PHE A 180 -2.52 3.79 12.14
C PHE A 180 -2.69 5.25 11.73
N VAL A 181 -1.82 6.11 12.24
CA VAL A 181 -1.84 7.55 11.94
C VAL A 181 -1.17 7.84 10.61
N THR A 182 -0.15 7.08 10.27
CA THR A 182 0.61 7.18 9.02
C THR A 182 1.09 5.80 8.59
N ALA A 183 1.42 5.66 7.32
CA ALA A 183 2.00 4.44 6.77
C ALA A 183 3.53 4.53 6.76
N GLY A 184 4.21 3.39 6.82
CA GLY A 184 5.61 3.30 6.46
C GLY A 184 5.75 2.68 5.06
N ALA A 185 6.84 2.95 4.38
CA ALA A 185 7.14 2.35 3.07
C ALA A 185 7.55 0.86 3.17
N VAL A 186 6.90 0.10 4.02
CA VAL A 186 7.18 -1.32 4.33
C VAL A 186 5.89 -2.10 4.60
N ASN A 187 6.01 -3.41 4.60
CA ASN A 187 4.91 -4.33 4.92
C ASN A 187 4.45 -4.15 6.38
N PRO A 188 3.18 -3.78 6.67
CA PRO A 188 2.76 -3.37 8.00
C PRO A 188 2.29 -4.52 8.90
N THR A 189 2.09 -5.73 8.39
CA THR A 189 1.37 -6.81 9.08
C THR A 189 1.95 -7.16 10.44
N SER A 190 3.27 -7.28 10.57
CA SER A 190 3.91 -7.61 11.86
C SER A 190 3.68 -6.51 12.91
N THR A 191 3.69 -5.24 12.50
CA THR A 191 3.40 -4.11 13.39
C THR A 191 1.93 -4.09 13.80
N ILE A 192 1.01 -4.38 12.87
CA ILE A 192 -0.42 -4.52 13.18
C ILE A 192 -0.64 -5.60 14.22
N GLN A 193 -0.03 -6.78 14.04
CA GLN A 193 -0.14 -7.89 14.99
C GLN A 193 0.44 -7.55 16.37
N ALA A 194 1.61 -6.90 16.42
CA ALA A 194 2.23 -6.49 17.67
C ALA A 194 1.35 -5.50 18.44
N LEU A 195 0.79 -4.49 17.77
CA LEU A 195 -0.13 -3.54 18.39
C LEU A 195 -1.44 -4.20 18.83
N SER A 196 -1.98 -5.12 18.04
CA SER A 196 -3.19 -5.86 18.41
C SER A 196 -2.98 -6.70 19.68
N LEU A 197 -1.83 -7.38 19.80
CA LEU A 197 -1.46 -8.12 21.01
C LEU A 197 -1.27 -7.20 22.22
N TYR A 198 -0.58 -6.08 22.04
CA TYR A 198 -0.36 -5.10 23.08
C TYR A 198 -1.68 -4.51 23.62
N ILE A 199 -2.60 -4.17 22.73
CA ILE A 199 -3.92 -3.67 23.10
C ILE A 199 -4.75 -4.78 23.76
N GLY A 200 -4.73 -6.00 23.23
CA GLY A 200 -5.41 -7.15 23.81
C GLY A 200 -4.95 -7.48 25.23
N ASP A 201 -3.65 -7.38 25.50
CA ASP A 201 -3.09 -7.57 26.83
C ASP A 201 -3.54 -6.43 27.78
N SER A 202 -3.57 -5.19 27.30
CA SER A 202 -4.09 -4.07 28.07
C SER A 202 -5.57 -4.22 28.40
N ILE A 203 -6.41 -4.67 27.45
CA ILE A 203 -7.83 -4.94 27.72
C ILE A 203 -7.98 -6.00 28.80
N LYS A 204 -7.24 -7.10 28.69
CA LYS A 204 -7.25 -8.19 29.68
C LYS A 204 -6.88 -7.71 31.08
N ASN A 205 -5.83 -6.89 31.19
CA ASN A 205 -5.31 -6.43 32.48
C ASN A 205 -6.19 -5.36 33.13
N ASN A 206 -7.06 -4.68 32.39
CA ASN A 206 -7.91 -3.59 32.88
C ASN A 206 -9.40 -3.88 32.71
N ILE A 207 -9.79 -5.13 32.52
CA ILE A 207 -11.17 -5.50 32.14
C ILE A 207 -12.22 -5.05 33.22
N GLU A 208 -11.85 -5.02 34.49
CA GLU A 208 -12.73 -4.64 35.58
C GLU A 208 -13.06 -3.15 35.56
N THR A 209 -12.15 -2.31 35.07
CA THR A 209 -12.31 -0.83 35.09
C THR A 209 -12.52 -0.25 33.68
N LEU A 210 -12.56 -1.12 32.67
CA LEU A 210 -12.56 -0.70 31.29
C LEU A 210 -13.81 0.09 30.89
N PHE A 211 -14.92 -0.13 31.57
CA PHE A 211 -16.25 0.43 31.27
C PHE A 211 -16.74 1.45 32.27
N ASP A 212 -15.94 1.72 33.32
CA ASP A 212 -16.19 2.80 34.28
C ASP A 212 -15.85 4.16 33.60
#